data_62ffd7226d95733fd6a56e9e0770e9f1
#
_entry.id   62ffd7226d95733fd6a56e9e0770e9f1
#
_cell.length_a   1.000
_cell.length_b   1.000
_cell.length_c   1.000
_cell.angle_alpha   90.00
_cell.angle_beta   90.00
_cell.angle_gamma   90.00
#
_symmetry.space_group_name_H-M   'P 1'
#
loop_
_entity.id
_entity.type
_entity.pdbx_description
1 polymer ?
#
loop_
_entity_poly.entity_id
_entity_poly.type
_entity_poly.pdbx_seq_one_letter_code
_entity_poly.pdbx_strand_id
1 'polypeptide(L)'
;MPELENKFQVIVSKRAAQQLVEHAVFMARLEERLARQLAADFRKAADSLQSFPYRNPILRSSVFVTEKYRKMVFGKWYLLIYQIKGERVFVEYVIDGRQDYQ
;
A
#
# COMPACT_ATOMS: atom_id res chain seq x y z
N MET A 1 12.68 -22.97 -5.43
CA MET A 1 11.54 -23.16 -6.34
C MET A 1 11.01 -21.80 -6.72
N PRO A 2 11.07 -21.42 -7.97
CA PRO A 2 10.62 -20.08 -8.37
C PRO A 2 9.15 -19.82 -8.05
N GLU A 3 8.32 -20.83 -8.19
CA GLU A 3 6.89 -20.66 -7.93
C GLU A 3 6.57 -20.37 -6.48
N LEU A 4 7.52 -20.60 -5.58
CA LEU A 4 7.28 -20.30 -4.17
C LEU A 4 7.35 -18.81 -3.86
N GLU A 5 7.96 -18.04 -4.76
CA GLU A 5 8.15 -16.62 -4.54
C GLU A 5 6.88 -15.81 -4.70
N ASN A 6 5.88 -16.34 -5.41
CA ASN A 6 4.65 -15.64 -5.68
C ASN A 6 3.47 -16.39 -5.09
N LYS A 7 3.60 -16.75 -3.83
CA LYS A 7 2.57 -17.56 -3.19
C LYS A 7 1.44 -16.74 -2.59
N PHE A 8 1.70 -15.47 -2.32
CA PHE A 8 0.73 -14.64 -1.63
C PHE A 8 -0.26 -14.05 -2.60
N GLN A 9 -1.53 -14.08 -2.22
CA GLN A 9 -2.59 -13.42 -2.95
C GLN A 9 -2.78 -12.04 -2.34
N VAL A 10 -2.70 -11.01 -3.17
CA VAL A 10 -2.83 -9.63 -2.71
C VAL A 10 -4.27 -9.17 -2.96
N ILE A 11 -4.92 -8.72 -1.90
CA ILE A 11 -6.30 -8.27 -1.94
C ILE A 11 -6.34 -6.82 -1.46
N VAL A 12 -6.87 -5.94 -2.31
CA VAL A 12 -6.96 -4.52 -1.99
C VAL A 12 -8.36 -4.25 -1.44
N SER A 13 -8.43 -3.68 -0.23
CA SER A 13 -9.71 -3.39 0.39
C SER A 13 -10.42 -2.26 -0.36
N LYS A 14 -11.75 -2.18 -0.18
CA LYS A 14 -12.51 -1.09 -0.75
C LYS A 14 -12.01 0.26 -0.25
N ARG A 15 -11.69 0.32 1.04
CA ARG A 15 -11.19 1.56 1.63
C ARG A 15 -9.87 1.99 1.01
N ALA A 16 -8.94 1.06 0.86
CA ALA A 16 -7.65 1.38 0.25
C ALA A 16 -7.83 1.85 -1.19
N ALA A 17 -8.69 1.16 -1.94
CA ALA A 17 -8.96 1.54 -3.33
C ALA A 17 -9.57 2.94 -3.39
N GLN A 18 -10.49 3.24 -2.49
CA GLN A 18 -11.12 4.55 -2.47
C GLN A 18 -10.13 5.64 -2.08
N GLN A 19 -9.26 5.37 -1.12
CA GLN A 19 -8.23 6.33 -0.72
C GLN A 19 -7.28 6.60 -1.88
N LEU A 20 -6.92 5.57 -2.62
CA LEU A 20 -6.07 5.75 -3.79
C LEU A 20 -6.73 6.67 -4.80
N VAL A 21 -8.03 6.47 -5.07
CA VAL A 21 -8.77 7.30 -6.00
C VAL A 21 -8.79 8.75 -5.52
N GLU A 22 -9.00 8.98 -4.23
CA GLU A 22 -9.03 10.32 -3.68
C GLU A 22 -7.68 11.03 -3.86
N HIS A 23 -6.59 10.32 -3.62
CA HIS A 23 -5.26 10.88 -3.84
C HIS A 23 -5.03 11.16 -5.33
N ALA A 24 -5.49 10.26 -6.19
CA ALA A 24 -5.32 10.44 -7.63
C ALA A 24 -6.12 11.65 -8.14
N VAL A 25 -7.32 11.84 -7.62
CA VAL A 25 -8.14 13.01 -8.00
C VAL A 25 -7.41 14.30 -7.61
N PHE A 26 -6.86 14.32 -6.40
CA PHE A 26 -6.09 15.49 -5.96
C PHE A 26 -4.90 15.76 -6.89
N MET A 27 -4.16 14.70 -7.21
CA MET A 27 -3.00 14.84 -8.09
C MET A 27 -3.39 15.29 -9.49
N ALA A 28 -4.54 14.81 -9.99
CA ALA A 28 -5.00 15.18 -11.32
C ALA A 28 -5.31 16.67 -11.44
N ARG A 29 -5.70 17.29 -10.32
CA ARG A 29 -5.94 18.73 -10.31
C ARG A 29 -4.66 19.52 -10.55
N LEU A 30 -3.52 18.94 -10.15
CA LEU A 30 -2.24 19.57 -10.40
C LEU A 30 -1.80 19.29 -11.83
N GLU A 31 -1.80 18.00 -12.20
CA GLU A 31 -1.40 17.58 -13.53
C GLU A 31 -1.88 16.14 -13.73
N GLU A 32 -2.59 15.89 -14.82
CA GLU A 32 -3.17 14.58 -15.07
C GLU A 32 -2.13 13.46 -15.07
N ARG A 33 -0.94 13.75 -15.59
CA ARG A 33 0.14 12.79 -15.63
C ARG A 33 0.49 12.25 -14.25
N LEU A 34 0.39 13.10 -13.22
CA LEU A 34 0.73 12.70 -11.87
C LEU A 34 -0.25 11.67 -11.31
N ALA A 35 -1.53 11.79 -11.67
CA ALA A 35 -2.52 10.82 -11.25
C ALA A 35 -2.24 9.45 -11.85
N ARG A 36 -1.89 9.43 -13.14
CA ARG A 36 -1.58 8.16 -13.80
C ARG A 36 -0.32 7.54 -13.21
N GLN A 37 0.66 8.37 -12.87
CA GLN A 37 1.89 7.87 -12.26
C GLN A 37 1.61 7.26 -10.90
N LEU A 38 0.76 7.92 -10.11
CA LEU A 38 0.39 7.41 -8.79
C LEU A 38 -0.26 6.02 -8.91
N ALA A 39 -1.19 5.88 -9.85
CA ALA A 39 -1.87 4.60 -10.04
C ALA A 39 -0.88 3.50 -10.45
N ALA A 40 0.04 3.84 -11.34
CA ALA A 40 1.06 2.88 -11.78
C ALA A 40 1.99 2.48 -10.64
N ASP A 41 2.41 3.45 -9.85
CA ASP A 41 3.29 3.19 -8.70
C ASP A 41 2.60 2.32 -7.67
N PHE A 42 1.31 2.57 -7.43
CA PHE A 42 0.55 1.74 -6.50
C PHE A 42 0.45 0.30 -6.98
N ARG A 43 0.12 0.12 -8.26
CA ARG A 43 -0.02 -1.24 -8.80
C ARG A 43 1.29 -2.00 -8.67
N LYS A 44 2.38 -1.35 -8.98
CA LYS A 44 3.69 -1.97 -8.88
C LYS A 44 4.00 -2.36 -7.44
N ALA A 45 3.70 -1.47 -6.50
CA ALA A 45 3.94 -1.73 -5.09
C ALA A 45 3.09 -2.90 -4.59
N ALA A 46 1.79 -2.87 -4.92
CA ALA A 46 0.88 -3.93 -4.48
C ALA A 46 1.30 -5.29 -5.06
N ASP A 47 1.64 -5.30 -6.35
CA ASP A 47 2.05 -6.55 -6.99
C ASP A 47 3.32 -7.12 -6.36
N SER A 48 4.21 -6.27 -5.89
CA SER A 48 5.45 -6.74 -5.27
C SER A 48 5.19 -7.51 -3.98
N LEU A 49 4.03 -7.32 -3.37
CA LEU A 49 3.70 -8.02 -2.12
C LEU A 49 3.33 -9.48 -2.34
N GLN A 50 3.22 -9.93 -3.58
CA GLN A 50 3.08 -11.34 -3.89
C GLN A 50 4.32 -12.12 -3.47
N SER A 51 5.47 -11.44 -3.40
CA SER A 51 6.74 -12.06 -3.06
C SER A 51 7.31 -11.39 -1.81
N PHE A 52 7.59 -12.19 -0.78
CA PHE A 52 8.29 -11.72 0.41
C PHE A 52 7.63 -10.52 1.08
N PRO A 53 6.32 -10.60 1.40
CA PRO A 53 5.64 -9.45 2.01
C PRO A 53 6.13 -9.15 3.43
N TYR A 54 6.88 -10.06 4.04
CA TYR A 54 7.44 -9.83 5.37
C TYR A 54 8.66 -8.92 5.38
N ARG A 55 9.15 -8.52 4.20
CA ARG A 55 10.37 -7.70 4.14
C ARG A 55 10.17 -6.26 4.60
N ASN A 56 8.93 -5.78 4.56
CA ASN A 56 8.65 -4.41 4.97
C ASN A 56 8.40 -4.33 6.48
N PRO A 57 8.74 -3.20 7.11
CA PRO A 57 8.68 -3.09 8.56
C PRO A 57 7.26 -3.06 9.09
N ILE A 58 7.13 -3.45 10.34
CA ILE A 58 5.87 -3.33 11.07
C ILE A 58 5.60 -1.85 11.31
N LEU A 59 4.35 -1.46 11.10
CA LEU A 59 3.91 -0.09 11.34
C LEU A 59 3.71 0.11 12.85
N ARG A 60 4.41 1.09 13.39
CA ARG A 60 4.27 1.45 14.80
C ARG A 60 3.78 2.88 14.87
N SER A 61 2.60 3.07 15.44
CA SER A 61 1.93 4.36 15.44
C SER A 61 0.92 4.37 16.58
N SER A 62 0.68 5.56 17.14
CA SER A 62 -0.35 5.70 18.15
C SER A 62 -1.75 5.51 17.57
N VAL A 63 -1.91 5.65 16.26
CA VAL A 63 -3.19 5.43 15.60
C VAL A 63 -3.47 3.95 15.42
N PHE A 64 -2.44 3.17 15.09
CA PHE A 64 -2.57 1.73 14.90
C PHE A 64 -1.96 1.03 16.11
N VAL A 65 -2.82 0.66 17.06
CA VAL A 65 -2.36 0.17 18.35
C VAL A 65 -1.89 -1.29 18.33
N THR A 66 -2.13 -2.00 17.23
CA THR A 66 -1.66 -3.38 17.10
C THR A 66 -0.46 -3.43 16.17
N GLU A 67 0.35 -4.47 16.31
CA GLU A 67 1.54 -4.65 15.48
C GLU A 67 1.29 -5.57 14.29
N LYS A 68 0.04 -5.71 13.87
CA LYS A 68 -0.28 -6.59 12.75
C LYS A 68 -0.09 -5.94 11.39
N TYR A 69 0.07 -4.63 11.35
CA TYR A 69 0.19 -3.91 10.08
C TYR A 69 1.65 -3.68 9.72
N ARG A 70 1.91 -3.70 8.42
CA ARG A 70 3.20 -3.36 7.86
C ARG A 70 3.02 -2.20 6.90
N LYS A 71 4.09 -1.44 6.67
CA LYS A 71 4.03 -0.28 5.80
C LYS A 71 5.04 -0.43 4.68
N MET A 72 4.65 0.04 3.49
CA MET A 72 5.51 0.08 2.33
C MET A 72 5.39 1.46 1.69
N VAL A 73 6.51 2.14 1.52
CA VAL A 73 6.51 3.44 0.84
C VAL A 73 6.43 3.20 -0.66
N PHE A 74 5.57 3.95 -1.34
CA PHE A 74 5.53 3.92 -2.79
C PHE A 74 5.35 5.33 -3.33
N GLY A 75 5.65 5.51 -4.62
CA GLY A 75 5.75 6.84 -5.14
C GLY A 75 6.84 7.58 -4.40
N LYS A 76 6.56 8.81 -4.01
CA LYS A 76 7.55 9.60 -3.26
C LYS A 76 7.29 9.57 -1.77
N TRP A 77 6.04 9.63 -1.37
CA TRP A 77 5.71 9.77 0.06
C TRP A 77 4.44 9.06 0.46
N TYR A 78 3.88 8.21 -0.40
CA TYR A 78 2.67 7.48 -0.05
C TYR A 78 3.01 6.21 0.71
N LEU A 79 2.11 5.82 1.60
CA LEU A 79 2.25 4.60 2.37
C LEU A 79 1.13 3.64 2.02
N LEU A 80 1.52 2.42 1.72
CA LEU A 80 0.61 1.30 1.54
C LEU A 80 0.68 0.52 2.84
N ILE A 81 -0.45 0.43 3.54
CA ILE A 81 -0.54 -0.25 4.83
C ILE A 81 -1.25 -1.57 4.61
N TYR A 82 -0.64 -2.65 5.04
CA TYR A 82 -1.18 -3.98 4.80
C TYR A 82 -0.95 -4.90 5.98
N GLN A 83 -1.68 -6.01 5.99
CA GLN A 83 -1.45 -7.09 6.94
C GLN A 83 -1.39 -8.40 6.20
N ILE A 84 -0.73 -9.38 6.82
CA ILE A 84 -0.57 -10.70 6.23
C ILE A 84 -1.34 -11.69 7.07
N LYS A 85 -2.18 -12.48 6.42
CA LYS A 85 -2.94 -13.56 7.08
C LYS A 85 -2.79 -14.81 6.24
N GLY A 86 -2.02 -15.78 6.74
CA GLY A 86 -1.75 -16.99 5.97
C GLY A 86 -1.05 -16.67 4.67
N GLU A 87 -1.66 -17.03 3.56
CA GLU A 87 -1.08 -16.79 2.24
C GLU A 87 -1.73 -15.61 1.54
N ARG A 88 -2.38 -14.73 2.30
CA ARG A 88 -3.04 -13.55 1.74
C ARG A 88 -2.47 -12.30 2.35
N VAL A 89 -2.36 -11.28 1.51
CA VAL A 89 -1.93 -9.95 1.92
C VAL A 89 -3.11 -9.02 1.69
N PHE A 90 -3.56 -8.37 2.76
CA PHE A 90 -4.69 -7.45 2.67
C PHE A 90 -4.17 -6.02 2.72
N VAL A 91 -4.29 -5.31 1.61
CA VAL A 91 -3.94 -3.89 1.54
C VAL A 91 -5.12 -3.12 2.12
N GLU A 92 -4.89 -2.48 3.27
CA GLU A 92 -5.98 -1.90 4.05
C GLU A 92 -6.09 -0.40 3.92
N TYR A 93 -4.95 0.30 3.74
CA TYR A 93 -4.94 1.76 3.69
C TYR A 93 -3.93 2.24 2.67
N VAL A 94 -4.26 3.38 2.05
CA VAL A 94 -3.31 4.15 1.23
C VAL A 94 -3.29 5.55 1.80
N ILE A 95 -2.18 5.94 2.39
CA ILE A 95 -2.08 7.17 3.17
C ILE A 95 -1.02 8.07 2.56
N ASP A 96 -1.27 9.39 2.62
CA ASP A 96 -0.24 10.36 2.30
C ASP A 96 0.72 10.42 3.48
N GLY A 97 1.95 9.95 3.28
CA GLY A 97 2.93 9.83 4.34
C GLY A 97 3.45 11.16 4.86
N ARG A 98 3.11 12.26 4.19
CA ARG A 98 3.49 13.58 4.69
C ARG A 98 2.57 14.05 5.79
N GLN A 99 1.39 13.45 5.93
CA GLN A 99 0.45 13.82 6.97
C GLN A 99 0.83 13.13 8.26
N ASP A 100 0.52 13.82 9.36
CA ASP A 100 0.79 13.25 10.67
C ASP A 100 -0.31 12.27 11.02
N TYR A 101 0.03 10.99 11.00
CA TYR A 101 -0.93 9.95 11.35
C TYR A 101 -0.60 9.32 12.71
N GLN A 102 0.30 9.95 13.43
CA GLN A 102 0.68 9.49 14.76
C GLN A 102 -0.20 10.15 15.85
#